data_7b8ef590995b6d2c63b296da7333253e
#
_entry.id   7b8ef590995b6d2c63b296da7333253e
#
_cell.length_a   1.000
_cell.length_b   1.000
_cell.length_c   1.000
_cell.angle_alpha   90.00
_cell.angle_beta   90.00
_cell.angle_gamma   90.00
#
_symmetry.space_group_name_H-M   'P 1'
#
loop_
_entity.id
_entity.type
_entity.pdbx_description
1 polymer ?
#
loop_
_entity_poly.entity_id
_entity_poly.type
_entity_poly.pdbx_seq_one_letter_code
_entity_poly.pdbx_strand_id
1 'polypeptide(L)'
;MYDLANSAFSTTVITAIFPVYFTSVAGADLPPGEATRLLARTTTIALATSAILAPFLGALADYAPIKKRLLGLFMAIGCIAAGCLALVVRGDWFLAAVCFGIGNVGFTASLTFYDSLLPHVAREDEIDRVSTGGYALGYLGGGILLALNVAWILSPATFGLRDAGQASRLSFASVAVWWFLFSIPLFRRVHEPTTRAGRGARSAAELIATSLAGLLHTIRELRRYRHALMLLVAFVIYADGIGTIQRLATSYGAELGINQAALITAILLVQFAGIPFAFLFGILAGRIGAKASIFIGLAVYVALTIGAYYMKTERDFYVLALMVATVQGGTQALSRSLFASMIPKARSSEFFGLFSIFEKFGAIFGPAAFEMASRTTGSSRSAILSVVVFFVAGALMLSFVNVRAGQDAAQS
;
A
#
# COMPACT_ATOMS: atom_id res chain seq x y z
N MET A 1 -13.19 7.26 4.07
CA MET A 1 -12.69 7.73 5.38
C MET A 1 -11.57 6.88 5.95
N TYR A 2 -11.63 5.54 5.85
CA TYR A 2 -10.53 4.70 6.38
C TYR A 2 -9.22 4.90 5.60
N ASP A 3 -9.28 5.07 4.27
CA ASP A 3 -8.09 5.41 3.46
C ASP A 3 -7.46 6.75 3.92
N LEU A 4 -8.29 7.76 4.25
CA LEU A 4 -7.82 9.03 4.81
C LEU A 4 -7.11 8.80 6.16
N ALA A 5 -7.59 7.86 6.96
CA ALA A 5 -7.03 7.53 8.26
C ALA A 5 -5.68 6.81 8.15
N ASN A 6 -5.64 5.70 7.42
CA ASN A 6 -4.49 4.80 7.38
C ASN A 6 -3.33 5.30 6.52
N SER A 7 -3.61 6.10 5.49
CA SER A 7 -2.57 6.66 4.61
C SER A 7 -1.56 7.52 5.35
N ALA A 8 -1.94 8.12 6.47
CA ALA A 8 -1.03 8.83 7.35
C ALA A 8 0.11 7.95 7.89
N PHE A 9 -0.18 6.69 8.22
CA PHE A 9 0.85 5.73 8.64
C PHE A 9 1.79 5.39 7.48
N SER A 10 1.24 5.14 6.30
CA SER A 10 2.04 4.83 5.10
C SER A 10 2.96 5.98 4.71
N THR A 11 2.44 7.21 4.65
CA THR A 11 3.22 8.38 4.21
C THR A 11 4.24 8.83 5.25
N THR A 12 3.82 8.97 6.50
CA THR A 12 4.65 9.54 7.56
C THR A 12 5.60 8.49 8.16
N VAL A 13 5.07 7.30 8.53
CA VAL A 13 5.87 6.28 9.22
C VAL A 13 6.64 5.43 8.24
N ILE A 14 5.98 4.80 7.24
CA ILE A 14 6.68 3.86 6.37
C ILE A 14 7.64 4.59 5.42
N THR A 15 7.22 5.74 4.85
CA THR A 15 7.91 6.33 3.70
C THR A 15 8.80 7.51 4.06
N ALA A 16 8.32 8.50 4.85
CA ALA A 16 8.98 9.79 4.93
C ALA A 16 9.85 9.99 6.18
N ILE A 17 9.26 9.84 7.38
CA ILE A 17 9.92 10.32 8.60
C ILE A 17 10.66 9.21 9.33
N PHE A 18 10.03 8.04 9.54
CA PHE A 18 10.63 7.00 10.38
C PHE A 18 11.94 6.43 9.81
N PRO A 19 12.11 6.17 8.51
CA PRO A 19 13.38 5.66 8.00
C PRO A 19 14.56 6.59 8.32
N VAL A 20 14.36 7.90 8.17
CA VAL A 20 15.36 8.91 8.50
C VAL A 20 15.61 8.96 10.02
N TYR A 21 14.53 9.01 10.82
CA TYR A 21 14.62 9.01 12.28
C TYR A 21 15.31 7.77 12.82
N PHE A 22 15.01 6.60 12.25
CA PHE A 22 15.63 5.34 12.65
C PHE A 22 17.14 5.35 12.42
N THR A 23 17.58 5.79 11.24
CA THR A 23 19.01 5.78 10.90
C THR A 23 19.80 6.90 11.58
N SER A 24 19.21 8.10 11.76
CA SER A 24 19.90 9.27 12.28
C SER A 24 19.79 9.48 13.79
N VAL A 25 18.75 8.90 14.44
CA VAL A 25 18.49 9.10 15.87
C VAL A 25 18.45 7.77 16.62
N ALA A 26 17.50 6.88 16.34
CA ALA A 26 17.35 5.64 17.11
C ALA A 26 18.56 4.71 16.94
N GLY A 27 19.12 4.61 15.76
CA GLY A 27 20.30 3.80 15.43
C GLY A 27 21.60 4.59 15.32
N ALA A 28 21.65 5.83 15.83
CA ALA A 28 22.81 6.71 15.68
C ALA A 28 24.12 6.15 16.28
N ASP A 29 23.98 5.30 17.29
CA ASP A 29 25.13 4.71 18.02
C ASP A 29 25.53 3.33 17.46
N LEU A 30 24.86 2.87 16.39
CA LEU A 30 25.20 1.63 15.68
C LEU A 30 26.36 1.83 14.69
N PRO A 31 27.10 0.77 14.36
CA PRO A 31 28.13 0.84 13.32
C PRO A 31 27.57 1.35 11.98
N PRO A 32 28.41 1.99 11.13
CA PRO A 32 27.96 2.51 9.83
C PRO A 32 27.24 1.46 8.98
N GLY A 33 26.05 1.80 8.48
CA GLY A 33 25.21 0.92 7.66
C GLY A 33 24.40 -0.13 8.44
N GLU A 34 24.65 -0.34 9.73
CA GLU A 34 23.91 -1.35 10.54
C GLU A 34 22.46 -0.92 10.75
N ALA A 35 22.20 0.35 11.05
CA ALA A 35 20.85 0.87 11.19
C ALA A 35 20.00 0.62 9.93
N THR A 36 20.56 0.88 8.74
CA THR A 36 19.87 0.62 7.46
C THR A 36 19.59 -0.87 7.26
N ARG A 37 20.55 -1.74 7.61
CA ARG A 37 20.37 -3.20 7.54
C ARG A 37 19.28 -3.70 8.49
N LEU A 38 19.24 -3.20 9.72
CA LEU A 38 18.22 -3.54 10.72
C LEU A 38 16.83 -3.07 10.28
N LEU A 39 16.73 -1.86 9.73
CA LEU A 39 15.46 -1.34 9.19
C LEU A 39 14.95 -2.22 8.04
N ALA A 40 15.82 -2.57 7.10
CA ALA A 40 15.49 -3.46 5.98
C ALA A 40 15.06 -4.85 6.48
N ARG A 41 15.79 -5.43 7.45
CA ARG A 41 15.46 -6.71 8.06
C ARG A 41 14.12 -6.67 8.79
N THR A 42 13.86 -5.63 9.58
CA THR A 42 12.58 -5.45 10.28
C THR A 42 11.42 -5.34 9.30
N THR A 43 11.59 -4.55 8.23
CA THR A 43 10.60 -4.42 7.17
C THR A 43 10.30 -5.77 6.51
N THR A 44 11.33 -6.53 6.16
CA THR A 44 11.19 -7.86 5.56
C THR A 44 10.45 -8.83 6.47
N ILE A 45 10.80 -8.87 7.76
CA ILE A 45 10.13 -9.73 8.75
C ILE A 45 8.65 -9.33 8.89
N ALA A 46 8.35 -8.02 8.98
CA ALA A 46 6.97 -7.54 9.10
C ALA A 46 6.13 -7.88 7.86
N LEU A 47 6.68 -7.70 6.66
CA LEU A 47 6.00 -8.06 5.41
C LEU A 47 5.79 -9.58 5.28
N ALA A 48 6.81 -10.39 5.60
CA ALA A 48 6.69 -11.86 5.60
C ALA A 48 5.64 -12.34 6.61
N THR A 49 5.65 -11.79 7.82
CA THR A 49 4.65 -12.09 8.86
C THR A 49 3.24 -11.75 8.37
N SER A 50 3.06 -10.55 7.78
CA SER A 50 1.77 -10.13 7.24
C SER A 50 1.31 -11.02 6.09
N ALA A 51 2.21 -11.39 5.18
CA ALA A 51 1.91 -12.26 4.04
C ALA A 51 1.48 -13.67 4.49
N ILE A 52 2.11 -14.21 5.54
CA ILE A 52 1.74 -15.50 6.11
C ILE A 52 0.38 -15.42 6.82
N LEU A 53 0.16 -14.39 7.62
CA LEU A 53 -1.07 -14.24 8.41
C LEU A 53 -2.30 -13.93 7.55
N ALA A 54 -2.16 -13.13 6.49
CA ALA A 54 -3.27 -12.60 5.73
C ALA A 54 -4.29 -13.65 5.22
N PRO A 55 -3.90 -14.78 4.59
CA PRO A 55 -4.86 -15.76 4.09
C PRO A 55 -5.59 -16.51 5.21
N PHE A 56 -4.89 -16.81 6.32
CA PHE A 56 -5.50 -17.50 7.46
C PHE A 56 -6.53 -16.61 8.15
N LEU A 57 -6.17 -15.35 8.39
CA LEU A 57 -7.06 -14.37 8.98
C LEU A 57 -8.21 -14.00 8.04
N GLY A 58 -7.95 -13.93 6.73
CA GLY A 58 -8.96 -13.73 5.70
C GLY A 58 -9.98 -14.86 5.68
N ALA A 59 -9.53 -16.12 5.65
CA ALA A 59 -10.41 -17.28 5.73
C ALA A 59 -11.25 -17.27 7.02
N LEU A 60 -10.62 -17.01 8.17
CA LEU A 60 -11.31 -16.90 9.45
C LEU A 60 -12.43 -15.83 9.41
N ALA A 61 -12.15 -14.69 8.81
CA ALA A 61 -13.10 -13.57 8.72
C ALA A 61 -14.27 -13.83 7.76
N ASP A 62 -14.14 -14.74 6.80
CA ASP A 62 -15.22 -15.13 5.91
C ASP A 62 -16.13 -16.21 6.52
N TYR A 63 -15.62 -16.98 7.50
CA TYR A 63 -16.40 -17.98 8.22
C TYR A 63 -17.11 -17.44 9.47
N ALA A 64 -16.61 -16.38 10.08
CA ALA A 64 -17.21 -15.76 11.25
C ALA A 64 -17.53 -14.27 11.01
N PRO A 65 -18.59 -13.69 11.63
CA PRO A 65 -18.93 -12.27 11.48
C PRO A 65 -17.98 -11.40 12.31
N ILE A 66 -16.67 -11.42 11.96
CA ILE A 66 -15.61 -10.76 12.72
C ILE A 66 -14.68 -9.87 11.86
N LYS A 67 -15.04 -9.62 10.58
CA LYS A 67 -14.23 -8.77 9.67
C LYS A 67 -13.88 -7.42 10.30
N LYS A 68 -14.90 -6.70 10.78
CA LYS A 68 -14.71 -5.40 11.44
C LYS A 68 -13.95 -5.52 12.76
N ARG A 69 -14.16 -6.60 13.51
CA ARG A 69 -13.43 -6.81 14.77
C ARG A 69 -11.95 -7.03 14.50
N LEU A 70 -11.61 -7.84 13.49
CA LEU A 70 -10.22 -8.07 13.08
C LEU A 70 -9.59 -6.79 12.51
N LEU A 71 -10.31 -6.06 11.65
CA LEU A 71 -9.88 -4.74 11.20
C LEU A 71 -9.58 -3.82 12.39
N GLY A 72 -10.49 -3.74 13.36
CA GLY A 72 -10.32 -2.90 14.57
C GLY A 72 -9.15 -3.34 15.43
N LEU A 73 -8.96 -4.65 15.61
CA LEU A 73 -7.84 -5.19 16.37
C LEU A 73 -6.49 -4.80 15.73
N PHE A 74 -6.31 -5.06 14.43
CA PHE A 74 -5.05 -4.76 13.74
C PHE A 74 -4.82 -3.25 13.59
N MET A 75 -5.89 -2.48 13.38
CA MET A 75 -5.83 -1.01 13.43
C MET A 75 -5.36 -0.53 14.82
N ALA A 76 -5.93 -1.05 15.90
CA ALA A 76 -5.54 -0.67 17.26
C ALA A 76 -4.07 -1.04 17.54
N ILE A 77 -3.63 -2.23 17.11
CA ILE A 77 -2.22 -2.65 17.19
C ILE A 77 -1.33 -1.64 16.43
N GLY A 78 -1.71 -1.26 15.20
CA GLY A 78 -0.98 -0.29 14.41
C GLY A 78 -0.93 1.10 15.04
N CYS A 79 -2.06 1.59 15.57
CA CYS A 79 -2.14 2.88 16.27
C CYS A 79 -1.29 2.89 17.55
N ILE A 80 -1.36 1.84 18.37
CA ILE A 80 -0.55 1.72 19.59
C ILE A 80 0.93 1.69 19.24
N ALA A 81 1.31 0.90 18.24
CA ALA A 81 2.70 0.82 17.80
C ALA A 81 3.22 2.17 17.26
N ALA A 82 2.43 2.90 16.47
CA ALA A 82 2.75 4.26 16.03
C ALA A 82 2.89 5.22 17.23
N GLY A 83 2.00 5.14 18.21
CA GLY A 83 2.08 5.92 19.46
C GLY A 83 3.34 5.60 20.27
N CYS A 84 3.74 4.32 20.36
CA CYS A 84 4.97 3.90 21.04
C CYS A 84 6.24 4.43 20.35
N LEU A 85 6.23 4.65 19.02
CA LEU A 85 7.35 5.31 18.35
C LEU A 85 7.64 6.73 18.88
N ALA A 86 6.64 7.41 19.45
CA ALA A 86 6.84 8.71 20.08
C ALA A 86 7.72 8.65 21.35
N LEU A 87 7.88 7.48 21.95
CA LEU A 87 8.71 7.25 23.14
C LEU A 87 10.18 6.94 22.78
N VAL A 88 10.45 6.63 21.51
CA VAL A 88 11.80 6.29 21.04
C VAL A 88 12.73 7.49 21.12
N VAL A 89 13.87 7.31 21.75
CA VAL A 89 14.94 8.32 21.83
C VAL A 89 16.23 7.79 21.19
N ARG A 90 17.30 8.59 21.24
CA ARG A 90 18.60 8.21 20.69
C ARG A 90 19.10 6.91 21.32
N GLY A 91 19.56 5.97 20.50
CA GLY A 91 20.06 4.67 20.91
C GLY A 91 18.99 3.57 21.06
N ASP A 92 17.71 3.91 21.06
CA ASP A 92 16.59 2.97 21.24
C ASP A 92 16.22 2.21 19.95
N TRP A 93 17.22 1.80 19.16
CA TRP A 93 17.01 1.15 17.88
C TRP A 93 16.14 -0.12 17.98
N PHE A 94 16.27 -0.89 19.08
CA PHE A 94 15.51 -2.12 19.25
C PHE A 94 14.01 -1.84 19.47
N LEU A 95 13.68 -0.89 20.37
CA LEU A 95 12.30 -0.46 20.59
C LEU A 95 11.69 0.10 19.31
N ALA A 96 12.45 0.94 18.58
CA ALA A 96 12.04 1.50 17.30
C ALA A 96 11.74 0.42 16.27
N ALA A 97 12.63 -0.58 16.12
CA ALA A 97 12.44 -1.69 15.19
C ALA A 97 11.21 -2.53 15.54
N VAL A 98 11.02 -2.87 16.82
CA VAL A 98 9.86 -3.66 17.28
C VAL A 98 8.55 -2.91 17.04
N CYS A 99 8.46 -1.63 17.45
CA CYS A 99 7.27 -0.82 17.25
C CYS A 99 6.96 -0.65 15.76
N PHE A 100 7.96 -0.37 14.93
CA PHE A 100 7.79 -0.25 13.49
C PHE A 100 7.33 -1.57 12.84
N GLY A 101 7.94 -2.70 13.23
CA GLY A 101 7.57 -4.02 12.74
C GLY A 101 6.12 -4.38 13.07
N ILE A 102 5.72 -4.21 14.34
CA ILE A 102 4.35 -4.44 14.82
C ILE A 102 3.37 -3.49 14.11
N GLY A 103 3.73 -2.21 13.96
CA GLY A 103 2.94 -1.21 13.24
C GLY A 103 2.68 -1.59 11.79
N ASN A 104 3.71 -2.08 11.08
CA ASN A 104 3.58 -2.57 9.70
C ASN A 104 2.66 -3.80 9.59
N VAL A 105 2.78 -4.75 10.50
CA VAL A 105 1.87 -5.91 10.55
C VAL A 105 0.44 -5.45 10.79
N GLY A 106 0.21 -4.57 11.77
CA GLY A 106 -1.10 -3.97 12.06
C GLY A 106 -1.68 -3.24 10.86
N PHE A 107 -0.88 -2.41 10.20
CA PHE A 107 -1.27 -1.68 9.00
C PHE A 107 -1.66 -2.62 7.86
N THR A 108 -0.79 -3.55 7.50
CA THR A 108 -1.01 -4.46 6.37
C THR A 108 -2.19 -5.39 6.60
N ALA A 109 -2.32 -5.97 7.80
CA ALA A 109 -3.44 -6.85 8.13
C ALA A 109 -4.77 -6.09 8.16
N SER A 110 -4.79 -4.86 8.69
CA SER A 110 -6.01 -4.03 8.69
C SER A 110 -6.48 -3.70 7.26
N LEU A 111 -5.54 -3.43 6.33
CA LEU A 111 -5.87 -3.19 4.92
C LEU A 111 -6.51 -4.41 4.26
N THR A 112 -6.04 -5.62 4.53
CA THR A 112 -6.64 -6.85 3.99
C THR A 112 -8.13 -6.94 4.32
N PHE A 113 -8.51 -6.66 5.58
CA PHE A 113 -9.93 -6.65 5.98
C PHE A 113 -10.69 -5.45 5.42
N TYR A 114 -10.07 -4.28 5.38
CA TYR A 114 -10.66 -3.09 4.80
C TYR A 114 -11.00 -3.30 3.32
N ASP A 115 -10.06 -3.79 2.52
CA ASP A 115 -10.27 -4.06 1.10
C ASP A 115 -11.34 -5.14 0.88
N SER A 116 -11.39 -6.14 1.75
CA SER A 116 -12.43 -7.18 1.70
C SER A 116 -13.86 -6.68 1.99
N LEU A 117 -14.00 -5.49 2.61
CA LEU A 117 -15.29 -4.84 2.80
C LEU A 117 -15.79 -4.16 1.52
N LEU A 118 -14.92 -3.83 0.55
CA LEU A 118 -15.30 -3.09 -0.64
C LEU A 118 -16.49 -3.69 -1.41
N PRO A 119 -16.55 -5.03 -1.68
CA PRO A 119 -17.70 -5.63 -2.34
C PRO A 119 -19.00 -5.62 -1.52
N HIS A 120 -18.91 -5.32 -0.21
CA HIS A 120 -20.07 -5.27 0.70
C HIS A 120 -20.61 -3.86 0.90
N VAL A 121 -19.75 -2.83 0.73
CA VAL A 121 -20.13 -1.42 0.95
C VAL A 121 -20.42 -0.67 -0.34
N ALA A 122 -19.96 -1.17 -1.49
CA ALA A 122 -20.18 -0.59 -2.80
C ALA A 122 -21.13 -1.46 -3.62
N ARG A 123 -21.99 -0.81 -4.41
CA ARG A 123 -22.78 -1.48 -5.45
C ARG A 123 -21.87 -1.81 -6.63
N GLU A 124 -22.28 -2.75 -7.47
CA GLU A 124 -21.47 -3.20 -8.61
C GLU A 124 -21.16 -2.06 -9.60
N ASP A 125 -22.13 -1.16 -9.80
CA ASP A 125 -21.99 0.03 -10.65
C ASP A 125 -21.19 1.17 -10.02
N GLU A 126 -20.93 1.13 -8.71
CA GLU A 126 -20.25 2.19 -7.94
C GLU A 126 -18.86 1.79 -7.43
N ILE A 127 -18.47 0.51 -7.57
CA ILE A 127 -17.27 -0.04 -6.92
C ILE A 127 -16.00 0.71 -7.33
N ASP A 128 -15.87 1.10 -8.60
CA ASP A 128 -14.72 1.86 -9.11
C ASP A 128 -14.67 3.27 -8.52
N ARG A 129 -15.83 3.94 -8.40
CA ARG A 129 -15.92 5.29 -7.80
C ARG A 129 -15.63 5.27 -6.31
N VAL A 130 -16.11 4.24 -5.60
CA VAL A 130 -15.84 4.08 -4.17
C VAL A 130 -14.36 3.80 -3.94
N SER A 131 -13.75 2.93 -4.75
CA SER A 131 -12.33 2.61 -4.66
C SER A 131 -11.45 3.82 -4.95
N THR A 132 -11.67 4.52 -6.09
CA THR A 132 -10.88 5.70 -6.48
C THR A 132 -11.10 6.87 -5.52
N GLY A 133 -12.33 7.08 -5.03
CA GLY A 133 -12.63 8.05 -3.98
C GLY A 133 -11.91 7.74 -2.66
N GLY A 134 -11.78 6.46 -2.31
CA GLY A 134 -10.97 6.00 -1.18
C GLY A 134 -9.51 6.45 -1.32
N TYR A 135 -8.88 6.13 -2.46
CA TYR A 135 -7.49 6.55 -2.73
C TYR A 135 -7.31 8.07 -2.74
N ALA A 136 -8.26 8.83 -3.33
CA ALA A 136 -8.22 10.29 -3.29
C ALA A 136 -8.24 10.83 -1.86
N LEU A 137 -9.11 10.28 -1.00
CA LEU A 137 -9.14 10.62 0.43
C LEU A 137 -7.86 10.17 1.15
N GLY A 138 -7.26 9.05 0.75
CA GLY A 138 -5.97 8.60 1.25
C GLY A 138 -4.85 9.60 0.96
N TYR A 139 -4.76 10.06 -0.27
CA TYR A 139 -3.81 11.13 -0.65
C TYR A 139 -4.04 12.41 0.15
N LEU A 140 -5.30 12.81 0.33
CA LEU A 140 -5.64 13.99 1.11
C LEU A 140 -5.19 13.84 2.57
N GLY A 141 -5.55 12.74 3.22
CA GLY A 141 -5.22 12.50 4.64
C GLY A 141 -3.72 12.35 4.87
N GLY A 142 -3.07 11.52 4.05
CA GLY A 142 -1.62 11.34 4.11
C GLY A 142 -0.86 12.63 3.80
N GLY A 143 -1.30 13.38 2.79
CA GLY A 143 -0.69 14.66 2.39
C GLY A 143 -0.82 15.74 3.45
N ILE A 144 -2.01 15.95 4.01
CA ILE A 144 -2.24 16.97 5.06
C ILE A 144 -1.38 16.68 6.30
N LEU A 145 -1.43 15.44 6.80
CA LEU A 145 -0.69 15.12 8.02
C LEU A 145 0.82 15.14 7.77
N LEU A 146 1.28 14.63 6.62
CA LEU A 146 2.70 14.71 6.27
C LEU A 146 3.18 16.16 6.15
N ALA A 147 2.41 17.05 5.50
CA ALA A 147 2.76 18.46 5.38
C ALA A 147 2.90 19.13 6.75
N LEU A 148 1.96 18.86 7.67
CA LEU A 148 2.02 19.34 9.04
C LEU A 148 3.26 18.81 9.77
N ASN A 149 3.54 17.51 9.66
CA ASN A 149 4.67 16.88 10.31
C ASN A 149 6.01 17.39 9.78
N VAL A 150 6.12 17.61 8.47
CA VAL A 150 7.31 18.21 7.86
C VAL A 150 7.49 19.66 8.33
N ALA A 151 6.41 20.44 8.43
CA ALA A 151 6.48 21.82 8.98
C ALA A 151 7.01 21.82 10.43
N TRP A 152 6.58 20.90 11.27
CA TRP A 152 7.10 20.74 12.64
C TRP A 152 8.61 20.42 12.67
N ILE A 153 9.07 19.54 11.76
CA ILE A 153 10.46 19.11 11.71
C ILE A 153 11.37 20.21 11.16
N LEU A 154 10.92 20.95 10.14
CA LEU A 154 11.71 22.01 9.52
C LEU A 154 11.77 23.30 10.37
N SER A 155 10.75 23.57 11.16
CA SER A 155 10.66 24.79 11.96
C SER A 155 10.14 24.51 13.37
N PRO A 156 10.84 23.68 14.18
CA PRO A 156 10.35 23.21 15.47
C PRO A 156 10.07 24.36 16.44
N ALA A 157 10.93 25.39 16.47
CA ALA A 157 10.78 26.54 17.36
C ALA A 157 9.46 27.31 17.12
N THR A 158 8.99 27.41 15.88
CA THR A 158 7.71 28.07 15.53
C THR A 158 6.51 27.37 16.18
N PHE A 159 6.61 26.07 16.45
CA PHE A 159 5.56 25.26 17.05
C PHE A 159 5.83 24.96 18.54
N GLY A 160 6.79 25.65 19.16
CA GLY A 160 7.14 25.44 20.57
C GLY A 160 7.87 24.11 20.87
N LEU A 161 8.45 23.48 19.85
CA LEU A 161 9.20 22.25 19.96
C LEU A 161 10.70 22.56 20.12
N ARG A 162 11.42 21.69 20.85
CA ARG A 162 12.84 21.90 21.19
C ARG A 162 13.75 21.68 19.98
N ASP A 163 13.48 20.61 19.22
CA ASP A 163 14.30 20.16 18.11
C ASP A 163 13.51 19.29 17.11
N ALA A 164 14.12 18.96 15.99
CA ALA A 164 13.56 18.09 14.96
C ALA A 164 13.29 16.64 15.46
N GLY A 165 14.05 16.17 16.45
CA GLY A 165 13.85 14.86 17.07
C GLY A 165 12.53 14.81 17.86
N GLN A 166 12.24 15.84 18.65
CA GLN A 166 10.95 15.98 19.34
C GLN A 166 9.80 16.12 18.33
N ALA A 167 10.01 16.91 17.26
CA ALA A 167 9.02 17.07 16.19
C ALA A 167 8.72 15.73 15.50
N SER A 168 9.73 14.91 15.23
CA SER A 168 9.55 13.56 14.66
C SER A 168 8.76 12.64 15.58
N ARG A 169 9.03 12.66 16.88
CA ARG A 169 8.27 11.89 17.87
C ARG A 169 6.81 12.35 17.96
N LEU A 170 6.56 13.66 17.95
CA LEU A 170 5.20 14.21 17.89
C LEU A 170 4.48 13.79 16.61
N SER A 171 5.20 13.71 15.49
CA SER A 171 4.67 13.22 14.21
C SER A 171 4.15 11.79 14.34
N PHE A 172 4.88 10.89 15.00
CA PHE A 172 4.40 9.51 15.22
C PHE A 172 3.15 9.45 16.12
N ALA A 173 3.12 10.26 17.19
CA ALA A 173 1.93 10.38 18.03
C ALA A 173 0.73 10.92 17.24
N SER A 174 0.95 11.93 16.39
CA SER A 174 -0.11 12.51 15.54
C SER A 174 -0.69 11.49 14.56
N VAL A 175 0.14 10.61 13.99
CA VAL A 175 -0.31 9.51 13.13
C VAL A 175 -1.21 8.54 13.89
N ALA A 176 -0.85 8.17 15.12
CA ALA A 176 -1.68 7.28 15.94
C ALA A 176 -3.06 7.88 16.21
N VAL A 177 -3.10 9.16 16.61
CA VAL A 177 -4.34 9.89 16.88
C VAL A 177 -5.17 10.06 15.60
N TRP A 178 -4.55 10.48 14.50
CA TRP A 178 -5.19 10.65 13.20
C TRP A 178 -5.84 9.35 12.71
N TRP A 179 -5.07 8.27 12.70
CA TRP A 179 -5.56 6.98 12.23
C TRP A 179 -6.74 6.48 13.08
N PHE A 180 -6.64 6.59 14.40
CA PHE A 180 -7.73 6.23 15.29
C PHE A 180 -9.00 7.07 15.04
N LEU A 181 -8.90 8.41 15.06
CA LEU A 181 -10.05 9.31 14.96
C LEU A 181 -10.79 9.17 13.63
N PHE A 182 -10.07 9.17 12.52
CA PHE A 182 -10.67 9.08 11.18
C PHE A 182 -11.14 7.67 10.81
N SER A 183 -10.82 6.66 11.60
CA SER A 183 -11.38 5.31 11.48
C SER A 183 -12.76 5.17 12.14
N ILE A 184 -13.12 6.02 13.10
CA ILE A 184 -14.39 5.95 13.84
C ILE A 184 -15.62 5.88 12.91
N PRO A 185 -15.73 6.68 11.82
CA PRO A 185 -16.89 6.62 10.93
C PRO A 185 -17.10 5.25 10.28
N LEU A 186 -16.02 4.50 9.97
CA LEU A 186 -16.14 3.14 9.43
C LEU A 186 -16.82 2.23 10.45
N PHE A 187 -16.35 2.23 11.70
CA PHE A 187 -16.90 1.36 12.74
C PHE A 187 -18.34 1.71 13.12
N ARG A 188 -18.74 2.97 12.98
CA ARG A 188 -20.11 3.42 13.30
C ARG A 188 -21.12 3.19 12.15
N ARG A 189 -20.68 3.31 10.88
CA ARG A 189 -21.60 3.34 9.73
C ARG A 189 -21.61 2.06 8.90
N VAL A 190 -20.49 1.30 8.87
CA VAL A 190 -20.42 0.06 8.11
C VAL A 190 -20.93 -1.08 8.99
N HIS A 191 -21.89 -1.84 8.48
CA HIS A 191 -22.40 -3.04 9.16
C HIS A 191 -21.43 -4.22 8.95
N GLU A 192 -21.40 -5.14 9.91
CA GLU A 192 -20.69 -6.40 9.75
C GLU A 192 -21.33 -7.21 8.62
N PRO A 193 -20.57 -7.63 7.60
CA PRO A 193 -21.12 -8.45 6.52
C PRO A 193 -21.63 -9.80 7.04
N THR A 194 -22.68 -10.31 6.41
CA THR A 194 -23.18 -11.66 6.68
C THR A 194 -22.15 -12.69 6.21
N THR A 195 -21.92 -13.72 7.03
CA THR A 195 -20.93 -14.76 6.77
C THR A 195 -21.57 -16.05 6.27
N ARG A 196 -20.76 -16.93 5.65
CA ARG A 196 -21.17 -18.27 5.19
C ARG A 196 -21.56 -19.22 6.32
N ALA A 197 -20.92 -19.10 7.48
CA ALA A 197 -21.23 -19.96 8.61
C ALA A 197 -22.54 -19.53 9.26
N GLY A 198 -23.63 -20.13 8.81
CA GLY A 198 -24.76 -20.28 9.69
C GLY A 198 -24.29 -20.95 10.98
N ARG A 199 -24.41 -20.27 12.12
CA ARG A 199 -24.58 -20.76 13.52
C ARG A 199 -23.97 -22.11 13.97
N GLY A 200 -22.99 -22.72 13.24
CA GLY A 200 -22.59 -24.13 13.45
C GLY A 200 -21.26 -24.38 14.17
N ALA A 201 -20.30 -23.46 14.16
CA ALA A 201 -19.02 -23.70 14.83
C ALA A 201 -19.18 -23.57 16.35
N ARG A 202 -19.03 -24.68 17.06
CA ARG A 202 -19.23 -24.79 18.52
C ARG A 202 -17.96 -24.45 19.32
N SER A 203 -16.79 -24.42 18.66
CA SER A 203 -15.50 -24.09 19.30
C SER A 203 -14.58 -23.29 18.39
N ALA A 204 -13.63 -22.56 19.00
CA ALA A 204 -12.59 -21.82 18.26
C ALA A 204 -11.71 -22.76 17.40
N ALA A 205 -11.40 -23.96 17.89
CA ALA A 205 -10.62 -24.94 17.16
C ALA A 205 -11.36 -25.44 15.90
N GLU A 206 -12.66 -25.70 16.00
CA GLU A 206 -13.51 -26.10 14.88
C GLU A 206 -13.62 -24.98 13.83
N LEU A 207 -13.74 -23.72 14.28
CA LEU A 207 -13.75 -22.56 13.41
C LEU A 207 -12.42 -22.41 12.63
N ILE A 208 -11.29 -22.58 13.30
CA ILE A 208 -9.96 -22.55 12.67
C ILE A 208 -9.82 -23.70 11.65
N ALA A 209 -10.18 -24.92 12.03
CA ALA A 209 -10.09 -26.06 11.15
C ALA A 209 -10.96 -25.90 9.89
N THR A 210 -12.19 -25.42 10.06
CA THR A 210 -13.12 -25.16 8.95
C THR A 210 -12.60 -24.04 8.04
N SER A 211 -12.04 -22.97 8.62
CA SER A 211 -11.43 -21.86 7.86
C SER A 211 -10.23 -22.33 7.05
N LEU A 212 -9.35 -23.16 7.62
CA LEU A 212 -8.20 -23.73 6.92
C LEU A 212 -8.63 -24.67 5.79
N ALA A 213 -9.64 -25.53 6.04
CA ALA A 213 -10.21 -26.39 5.01
C ALA A 213 -10.81 -25.57 3.87
N GLY A 214 -11.49 -24.46 4.19
CA GLY A 214 -12.02 -23.51 3.22
C GLY A 214 -10.93 -22.85 2.39
N LEU A 215 -9.83 -22.42 3.01
CA LEU A 215 -8.68 -21.85 2.31
C LEU A 215 -8.05 -22.84 1.32
N LEU A 216 -7.85 -24.08 1.77
CA LEU A 216 -7.34 -25.15 0.89
C LEU A 216 -8.30 -25.46 -0.26
N HIS A 217 -9.61 -25.42 -0.01
CA HIS A 217 -10.63 -25.57 -1.05
C HIS A 217 -10.57 -24.40 -2.05
N THR A 218 -10.43 -23.15 -1.58
CA THR A 218 -10.29 -21.98 -2.45
C THR A 218 -9.05 -22.08 -3.33
N ILE A 219 -7.92 -22.51 -2.79
CA ILE A 219 -6.69 -22.72 -3.57
C ILE A 219 -6.91 -23.77 -4.66
N ARG A 220 -7.64 -24.84 -4.37
CA ARG A 220 -7.99 -25.89 -5.36
C ARG A 220 -8.97 -25.38 -6.42
N GLU A 221 -9.91 -24.53 -6.02
CA GLU A 221 -10.90 -23.93 -6.92
C GLU A 221 -10.41 -22.68 -7.68
N LEU A 222 -9.18 -22.21 -7.44
CA LEU A 222 -8.62 -21.03 -8.14
C LEU A 222 -8.73 -21.14 -9.66
N ARG A 223 -8.77 -22.36 -10.22
CA ARG A 223 -9.01 -22.59 -11.65
C ARG A 223 -10.40 -22.11 -12.11
N ARG A 224 -11.41 -22.13 -11.25
CA ARG A 224 -12.76 -21.61 -11.53
C ARG A 224 -12.74 -20.09 -11.68
N TYR A 225 -11.90 -19.40 -10.87
CA TYR A 225 -11.72 -17.95 -10.88
C TYR A 225 -10.48 -17.54 -11.70
N ARG A 226 -10.22 -18.29 -12.82
CA ARG A 226 -8.99 -18.10 -13.62
C ARG A 226 -8.75 -16.65 -14.05
N HIS A 227 -9.80 -15.89 -14.37
CA HIS A 227 -9.67 -14.50 -14.79
C HIS A 227 -9.33 -13.57 -13.61
N ALA A 228 -9.85 -13.82 -12.41
CA ALA A 228 -9.43 -13.12 -11.20
C ALA A 228 -7.96 -13.43 -10.87
N LEU A 229 -7.54 -14.70 -10.99
CA LEU A 229 -6.13 -15.09 -10.79
C LEU A 229 -5.22 -14.46 -11.84
N MET A 230 -5.61 -14.45 -13.12
CA MET A 230 -4.85 -13.79 -14.20
C MET A 230 -4.74 -12.29 -13.96
N LEU A 231 -5.80 -11.63 -13.48
CA LEU A 231 -5.77 -10.23 -13.06
C LEU A 231 -4.81 -10.03 -11.89
N LEU A 232 -4.84 -10.93 -10.90
CA LEU A 232 -3.94 -10.87 -9.74
C LEU A 232 -2.48 -10.98 -10.17
N VAL A 233 -2.14 -11.92 -11.05
CA VAL A 233 -0.77 -12.06 -11.59
C VAL A 233 -0.36 -10.82 -12.38
N ALA A 234 -1.24 -10.28 -13.24
CA ALA A 234 -0.98 -9.05 -13.98
C ALA A 234 -0.72 -7.88 -13.00
N PHE A 235 -1.58 -7.74 -11.97
CA PHE A 235 -1.45 -6.73 -10.94
C PHE A 235 -0.10 -6.81 -10.22
N VAL A 236 0.27 -8.00 -9.76
CA VAL A 236 1.55 -8.20 -9.05
C VAL A 236 2.73 -7.74 -9.91
N ILE A 237 2.74 -8.09 -11.19
CA ILE A 237 3.82 -7.73 -12.10
C ILE A 237 3.92 -6.19 -12.23
N TYR A 238 2.83 -5.49 -12.59
CA TYR A 238 2.95 -4.04 -12.77
C TYR A 238 2.97 -3.27 -11.45
N ALA A 239 2.38 -3.78 -10.37
CA ALA A 239 2.46 -3.16 -9.05
C ALA A 239 3.89 -3.20 -8.48
N ASP A 240 4.66 -4.24 -8.81
CA ASP A 240 6.08 -4.29 -8.46
C ASP A 240 6.88 -3.20 -9.20
N GLY A 241 6.58 -2.97 -10.48
CA GLY A 241 7.13 -1.82 -11.22
C GLY A 241 6.76 -0.48 -10.58
N ILE A 242 5.48 -0.27 -10.22
CA ILE A 242 5.00 0.93 -9.53
C ILE A 242 5.75 1.11 -8.19
N GLY A 243 5.78 0.07 -7.36
CA GLY A 243 6.45 0.09 -6.06
C GLY A 243 7.96 0.30 -6.18
N THR A 244 8.58 -0.18 -7.25
CA THR A 244 10.02 0.06 -7.52
C THR A 244 10.28 1.53 -7.82
N ILE A 245 9.46 2.16 -8.67
CA ILE A 245 9.56 3.61 -8.91
C ILE A 245 9.38 4.37 -7.61
N GLN A 246 8.37 4.07 -6.80
CA GLN A 246 8.11 4.76 -5.54
C GLN A 246 9.28 4.66 -4.55
N ARG A 247 9.91 3.48 -4.45
CA ARG A 247 11.04 3.25 -3.52
C ARG A 247 12.34 3.86 -4.01
N LEU A 248 12.59 3.85 -5.32
CA LEU A 248 13.88 4.28 -5.89
C LEU A 248 13.89 5.74 -6.35
N ALA A 249 12.72 6.39 -6.53
CA ALA A 249 12.66 7.74 -7.10
C ALA A 249 13.52 8.75 -6.34
N THR A 250 13.44 8.76 -5.02
CA THR A 250 14.22 9.70 -4.19
C THR A 250 15.72 9.38 -4.19
N SER A 251 16.09 8.11 -4.09
CA SER A 251 17.49 7.68 -4.14
C SER A 251 18.12 7.97 -5.51
N TYR A 252 17.37 7.68 -6.58
CA TYR A 252 17.79 7.95 -7.95
C TYR A 252 17.92 9.46 -8.22
N GLY A 253 16.95 10.27 -7.72
CA GLY A 253 17.03 11.73 -7.81
C GLY A 253 18.25 12.30 -7.05
N ALA A 254 18.51 11.79 -5.85
CA ALA A 254 19.68 12.18 -5.05
C ALA A 254 21.01 11.83 -5.74
N GLU A 255 21.10 10.65 -6.36
CA GLU A 255 22.29 10.22 -7.15
C GLU A 255 22.54 11.17 -8.34
N LEU A 256 21.51 11.72 -8.93
CA LEU A 256 21.60 12.72 -10.02
C LEU A 256 21.86 14.14 -9.52
N GLY A 257 22.05 14.34 -8.20
CA GLY A 257 22.38 15.64 -7.60
C GLY A 257 21.15 16.54 -7.36
N ILE A 258 19.93 15.99 -7.38
CA ILE A 258 18.71 16.75 -7.07
C ILE A 258 18.69 17.07 -5.59
N ASN A 259 18.39 18.34 -5.26
CA ASN A 259 18.35 18.83 -3.89
C ASN A 259 17.31 18.08 -3.04
N GLN A 260 17.66 17.79 -1.79
CA GLN A 260 16.76 17.09 -0.85
C GLN A 260 15.42 17.81 -0.67
N ALA A 261 15.41 19.15 -0.65
CA ALA A 261 14.16 19.91 -0.56
C ALA A 261 13.27 19.68 -1.78
N ALA A 262 13.86 19.56 -2.99
CA ALA A 262 13.12 19.25 -4.21
C ALA A 262 12.53 17.83 -4.17
N LEU A 263 13.27 16.85 -3.64
CA LEU A 263 12.78 15.48 -3.48
C LEU A 263 11.57 15.42 -2.54
N ILE A 264 11.63 16.10 -1.40
CA ILE A 264 10.51 16.18 -0.44
C ILE A 264 9.30 16.88 -1.05
N THR A 265 9.54 18.01 -1.74
CA THR A 265 8.48 18.78 -2.43
C THR A 265 7.78 17.92 -3.48
N ALA A 266 8.53 17.10 -4.23
CA ALA A 266 7.95 16.20 -5.22
C ALA A 266 7.06 15.12 -4.58
N ILE A 267 7.42 14.58 -3.41
CA ILE A 267 6.56 13.64 -2.68
C ILE A 267 5.23 14.32 -2.30
N LEU A 268 5.30 15.53 -1.75
CA LEU A 268 4.09 16.31 -1.43
C LEU A 268 3.27 16.63 -2.68
N LEU A 269 3.93 16.99 -3.80
CA LEU A 269 3.28 17.22 -5.08
C LEU A 269 2.48 15.98 -5.53
N VAL A 270 3.07 14.78 -5.46
CA VAL A 270 2.37 13.53 -5.80
C VAL A 270 1.15 13.32 -4.92
N GLN A 271 1.25 13.60 -3.62
CA GLN A 271 0.12 13.44 -2.70
C GLN A 271 -1.04 14.38 -3.05
N PHE A 272 -0.79 15.67 -3.24
CA PHE A 272 -1.86 16.63 -3.51
C PHE A 272 -2.37 16.58 -4.95
N ALA A 273 -1.49 16.48 -5.94
CA ALA A 273 -1.89 16.32 -7.33
C ALA A 273 -2.60 14.99 -7.59
N GLY A 274 -2.25 13.92 -6.84
CA GLY A 274 -2.91 12.62 -6.94
C GLY A 274 -4.41 12.65 -6.62
N ILE A 275 -4.88 13.62 -5.80
CA ILE A 275 -6.28 13.72 -5.39
C ILE A 275 -7.23 13.88 -6.59
N PRO A 276 -7.13 14.95 -7.42
CA PRO A 276 -8.03 15.12 -8.55
C PRO A 276 -7.88 14.02 -9.59
N PHE A 277 -6.67 13.52 -9.81
CA PHE A 277 -6.44 12.46 -10.79
C PHE A 277 -7.02 11.11 -10.36
N ALA A 278 -7.00 10.76 -9.08
CA ALA A 278 -7.68 9.57 -8.59
C ALA A 278 -9.20 9.62 -8.88
N PHE A 279 -9.86 10.77 -8.67
CA PHE A 279 -11.27 10.95 -9.05
C PHE A 279 -11.47 10.88 -10.57
N LEU A 280 -10.59 11.50 -11.36
CA LEU A 280 -10.67 11.45 -12.82
C LEU A 280 -10.58 10.03 -13.36
N PHE A 281 -9.73 9.18 -12.76
CA PHE A 281 -9.66 7.75 -13.13
C PHE A 281 -10.97 7.02 -12.82
N GLY A 282 -11.66 7.34 -11.72
CA GLY A 282 -12.98 6.78 -11.44
C GLY A 282 -14.02 7.17 -12.47
N ILE A 283 -14.01 8.43 -12.95
CA ILE A 283 -14.88 8.91 -14.02
C ILE A 283 -14.51 8.21 -15.36
N LEU A 284 -13.22 8.08 -15.63
CA LEU A 284 -12.70 7.42 -16.83
C LEU A 284 -13.14 5.95 -16.86
N ALA A 285 -13.02 5.24 -15.74
CA ALA A 285 -13.46 3.84 -15.61
C ALA A 285 -14.96 3.69 -15.87
N GLY A 286 -15.76 4.66 -15.43
CA GLY A 286 -17.21 4.67 -15.72
C GLY A 286 -17.55 4.85 -17.21
N ARG A 287 -16.64 5.42 -18.02
CA ARG A 287 -16.84 5.64 -19.47
C ARG A 287 -16.27 4.54 -20.34
N ILE A 288 -15.05 4.10 -20.07
CA ILE A 288 -14.32 3.15 -20.93
C ILE A 288 -14.04 1.80 -20.25
N GLY A 289 -14.45 1.66 -18.98
CA GLY A 289 -14.21 0.48 -18.15
C GLY A 289 -12.86 0.51 -17.40
N ALA A 290 -12.82 -0.19 -16.25
CA ALA A 290 -11.64 -0.22 -15.38
C ALA A 290 -10.40 -0.80 -16.09
N LYS A 291 -10.56 -1.91 -16.84
CA LYS A 291 -9.45 -2.56 -17.57
C LYS A 291 -8.77 -1.61 -18.55
N ALA A 292 -9.55 -0.89 -19.38
CA ALA A 292 -9.01 0.06 -20.35
C ALA A 292 -8.30 1.25 -19.67
N SER A 293 -8.86 1.74 -18.55
CA SER A 293 -8.25 2.81 -17.75
C SER A 293 -6.92 2.38 -17.13
N ILE A 294 -6.80 1.13 -16.67
CA ILE A 294 -5.53 0.58 -16.18
C ILE A 294 -4.48 0.56 -17.30
N PHE A 295 -4.84 0.17 -18.55
CA PHE A 295 -3.91 0.23 -19.68
C PHE A 295 -3.37 1.63 -19.93
N ILE A 296 -4.22 2.67 -19.84
CA ILE A 296 -3.78 4.07 -19.95
C ILE A 296 -2.77 4.38 -18.84
N GLY A 297 -3.05 3.98 -17.60
CA GLY A 297 -2.12 4.15 -16.49
C GLY A 297 -0.77 3.47 -16.75
N LEU A 298 -0.76 2.23 -17.22
CA LEU A 298 0.47 1.49 -17.55
C LEU A 298 1.25 2.14 -18.70
N ALA A 299 0.57 2.67 -19.72
CA ALA A 299 1.21 3.40 -20.81
C ALA A 299 1.92 4.67 -20.29
N VAL A 300 1.29 5.41 -19.38
CA VAL A 300 1.92 6.57 -18.72
C VAL A 300 3.11 6.11 -17.88
N TYR A 301 3.03 4.99 -17.15
CA TYR A 301 4.17 4.44 -16.40
C TYR A 301 5.35 4.06 -17.30
N VAL A 302 5.10 3.48 -18.48
CA VAL A 302 6.15 3.23 -19.49
C VAL A 302 6.79 4.55 -19.93
N ALA A 303 5.97 5.55 -20.29
CA ALA A 303 6.46 6.85 -20.73
C ALA A 303 7.29 7.57 -19.68
N LEU A 304 6.83 7.60 -18.40
CA LEU A 304 7.57 8.23 -17.30
C LEU A 304 8.87 7.49 -16.97
N THR A 305 8.90 6.17 -17.10
CA THR A 305 10.12 5.38 -16.84
C THR A 305 11.18 5.64 -17.93
N ILE A 306 10.75 5.76 -19.19
CA ILE A 306 11.63 6.18 -20.29
C ILE A 306 12.09 7.63 -20.07
N GLY A 307 11.17 8.53 -19.64
CA GLY A 307 11.50 9.91 -19.28
C GLY A 307 12.54 10.01 -18.18
N ALA A 308 12.46 9.13 -17.16
CA ALA A 308 13.40 9.08 -16.04
C ALA A 308 14.83 8.76 -16.50
N TYR A 309 15.01 8.01 -17.58
CA TYR A 309 16.33 7.78 -18.19
C TYR A 309 16.98 9.09 -18.68
N TYR A 310 16.18 10.03 -19.23
CA TYR A 310 16.66 11.31 -19.75
C TYR A 310 16.70 12.42 -18.70
N MET A 311 16.23 12.18 -17.47
CA MET A 311 16.18 13.15 -16.38
C MET A 311 17.56 13.71 -16.04
N LYS A 312 17.65 15.05 -15.92
CA LYS A 312 18.89 15.78 -15.60
C LYS A 312 18.71 16.89 -14.58
N THR A 313 17.50 17.43 -14.46
CA THR A 313 17.23 18.63 -13.68
C THR A 313 16.11 18.40 -12.66
N GLU A 314 16.03 19.27 -11.65
CA GLU A 314 14.92 19.29 -10.69
C GLU A 314 13.56 19.47 -11.39
N ARG A 315 13.53 20.25 -12.47
CA ARG A 315 12.31 20.46 -13.28
C ARG A 315 11.84 19.14 -13.90
N ASP A 316 12.77 18.34 -14.45
CA ASP A 316 12.43 17.03 -15.02
C ASP A 316 11.86 16.11 -13.93
N PHE A 317 12.44 16.16 -12.72
CA PHE A 317 11.97 15.39 -11.58
C PHE A 317 10.54 15.75 -11.18
N TYR A 318 10.21 17.06 -11.12
CA TYR A 318 8.84 17.51 -10.85
C TYR A 318 7.84 17.10 -11.95
N VAL A 319 8.26 17.15 -13.22
CA VAL A 319 7.41 16.66 -14.32
C VAL A 319 7.11 15.17 -14.17
N LEU A 320 8.12 14.36 -13.88
CA LEU A 320 7.95 12.92 -13.65
C LEU A 320 7.10 12.65 -12.40
N ALA A 321 7.29 13.38 -11.31
CA ALA A 321 6.47 13.30 -10.12
C ALA A 321 4.99 13.62 -10.42
N LEU A 322 4.73 14.65 -11.23
CA LEU A 322 3.38 14.98 -11.67
C LEU A 322 2.79 13.87 -12.55
N MET A 323 3.56 13.30 -13.47
CA MET A 323 3.10 12.13 -14.27
C MET A 323 2.74 10.95 -13.36
N VAL A 324 3.55 10.64 -12.34
CA VAL A 324 3.22 9.62 -11.33
C VAL A 324 1.89 9.95 -10.66
N ALA A 325 1.69 11.20 -10.21
CA ALA A 325 0.47 11.65 -9.55
C ALA A 325 -0.77 11.40 -10.42
N THR A 326 -0.65 11.56 -11.75
CA THR A 326 -1.80 11.38 -12.67
C THR A 326 -2.33 9.95 -12.71
N VAL A 327 -1.50 8.94 -12.45
CA VAL A 327 -1.86 7.53 -12.72
C VAL A 327 -1.80 6.62 -11.48
N GLN A 328 -1.00 6.96 -10.46
CA GLN A 328 -0.70 6.06 -9.35
C GLN A 328 -1.96 5.63 -8.58
N GLY A 329 -2.73 6.59 -8.09
CA GLY A 329 -3.95 6.31 -7.31
C GLY A 329 -5.01 5.62 -8.13
N GLY A 330 -5.22 6.08 -9.36
CA GLY A 330 -6.21 5.51 -10.27
C GLY A 330 -5.91 4.08 -10.66
N THR A 331 -4.67 3.80 -11.06
CA THR A 331 -4.27 2.44 -11.47
C THR A 331 -4.42 1.43 -10.33
N GLN A 332 -3.96 1.77 -9.12
CA GLN A 332 -4.06 0.89 -7.95
C GLN A 332 -5.51 0.72 -7.50
N ALA A 333 -6.29 1.82 -7.45
CA ALA A 333 -7.69 1.78 -7.04
C ALA A 333 -8.54 0.94 -8.00
N LEU A 334 -8.35 1.10 -9.31
CA LEU A 334 -9.10 0.33 -10.31
C LEU A 334 -8.67 -1.14 -10.36
N SER A 335 -7.41 -1.46 -10.07
CA SER A 335 -6.97 -2.85 -9.93
C SER A 335 -7.66 -3.53 -8.76
N ARG A 336 -7.77 -2.83 -7.61
CA ARG A 336 -8.48 -3.30 -6.41
C ARG A 336 -9.98 -3.51 -6.69
N SER A 337 -10.64 -2.53 -7.30
CA SER A 337 -12.08 -2.61 -7.60
C SER A 337 -12.39 -3.68 -8.65
N LEU A 338 -11.57 -3.79 -9.70
CA LEU A 338 -11.73 -4.81 -10.71
C LEU A 338 -11.56 -6.22 -10.13
N PHE A 339 -10.55 -6.42 -9.27
CA PHE A 339 -10.39 -7.69 -8.54
C PHE A 339 -11.59 -7.98 -7.65
N ALA A 340 -12.06 -6.99 -6.88
CA ALA A 340 -13.22 -7.11 -6.02
C ALA A 340 -14.50 -7.51 -6.78
N SER A 341 -14.67 -7.05 -8.04
CA SER A 341 -15.81 -7.39 -8.89
C SER A 341 -15.77 -8.80 -9.47
N MET A 342 -14.61 -9.47 -9.44
CA MET A 342 -14.38 -10.79 -10.04
C MET A 342 -14.25 -11.90 -9.01
N ILE A 343 -14.54 -11.63 -7.74
CA ILE A 343 -14.46 -12.59 -6.64
C ILE A 343 -15.81 -12.69 -5.90
N PRO A 344 -16.16 -13.86 -5.33
CA PRO A 344 -17.38 -14.01 -4.56
C PRO A 344 -17.39 -13.12 -3.32
N LYS A 345 -18.45 -12.33 -3.11
CA LYS A 345 -18.60 -11.43 -1.94
C LYS A 345 -18.45 -12.19 -0.61
N ALA A 346 -19.00 -13.39 -0.52
CA ALA A 346 -18.95 -14.22 0.68
C ALA A 346 -17.52 -14.73 1.06
N ARG A 347 -16.56 -14.61 0.13
CA ARG A 347 -15.16 -15.07 0.30
C ARG A 347 -14.17 -13.95 0.09
N SER A 348 -14.61 -12.72 0.14
CA SER A 348 -13.79 -11.55 -0.20
C SER A 348 -12.54 -11.42 0.68
N SER A 349 -12.61 -11.73 1.99
CA SER A 349 -11.44 -11.64 2.87
C SER A 349 -10.38 -12.69 2.54
N GLU A 350 -10.80 -13.91 2.18
CA GLU A 350 -9.91 -14.98 1.76
C GLU A 350 -9.15 -14.61 0.47
N PHE A 351 -9.88 -14.09 -0.53
CA PHE A 351 -9.28 -13.63 -1.79
C PHE A 351 -8.39 -12.41 -1.61
N PHE A 352 -8.77 -11.43 -0.79
CA PHE A 352 -7.90 -10.30 -0.48
C PHE A 352 -6.71 -10.69 0.41
N GLY A 353 -6.85 -11.73 1.24
CA GLY A 353 -5.72 -12.36 1.92
C GLY A 353 -4.70 -12.93 0.94
N LEU A 354 -5.15 -13.66 -0.08
CA LEU A 354 -4.28 -14.13 -1.17
C LEU A 354 -3.68 -12.97 -1.97
N PHE A 355 -4.47 -11.96 -2.31
CA PHE A 355 -4.02 -10.74 -2.97
C PHE A 355 -2.84 -10.09 -2.21
N SER A 356 -2.96 -9.97 -0.88
CA SER A 356 -1.90 -9.41 -0.02
C SER A 356 -0.61 -10.24 -0.07
N ILE A 357 -0.70 -11.58 -0.10
CA ILE A 357 0.49 -12.43 -0.26
C ILE A 357 1.20 -12.10 -1.57
N PHE A 358 0.46 -12.20 -2.68
CA PHE A 358 1.02 -12.00 -4.01
C PHE A 358 1.63 -10.61 -4.15
N GLU A 359 0.97 -9.56 -3.63
CA GLU A 359 1.48 -8.20 -3.62
C GLU A 359 2.81 -8.08 -2.87
N LYS A 360 2.94 -8.70 -1.68
CA LYS A 360 4.15 -8.60 -0.86
C LYS A 360 5.33 -9.40 -1.43
N PHE A 361 5.06 -10.62 -1.94
CA PHE A 361 6.11 -11.41 -2.59
C PHE A 361 6.51 -10.83 -3.96
N GLY A 362 5.55 -10.26 -4.72
CA GLY A 362 5.84 -9.59 -5.98
C GLY A 362 6.79 -8.41 -5.81
N ALA A 363 6.65 -7.64 -4.74
CA ALA A 363 7.41 -6.41 -4.47
C ALA A 363 8.95 -6.58 -4.36
N ILE A 364 9.48 -7.79 -4.56
CA ILE A 364 10.90 -8.13 -4.49
C ILE A 364 11.58 -8.06 -5.86
N PHE A 365 10.87 -8.40 -6.93
CA PHE A 365 11.48 -8.61 -8.24
C PHE A 365 11.92 -7.33 -8.93
N GLY A 366 11.18 -6.23 -8.77
CA GLY A 366 11.50 -4.96 -9.39
C GLY A 366 12.81 -4.35 -8.87
N PRO A 367 13.00 -4.18 -7.54
CA PRO A 367 14.27 -3.74 -7.00
C PRO A 367 15.44 -4.67 -7.33
N ALA A 368 15.23 -6.00 -7.34
CA ALA A 368 16.26 -6.96 -7.72
C ALA A 368 16.66 -6.84 -9.20
N ALA A 369 15.68 -6.64 -10.09
CA ALA A 369 15.95 -6.40 -11.51
C ALA A 369 16.71 -5.10 -11.74
N PHE A 370 16.34 -4.03 -11.02
CA PHE A 370 17.05 -2.76 -11.04
C PHE A 370 18.50 -2.92 -10.56
N GLU A 371 18.72 -3.59 -9.43
CA GLU A 371 20.04 -3.83 -8.88
C GLU A 371 20.91 -4.63 -9.86
N MET A 372 20.38 -5.72 -10.42
CA MET A 372 21.09 -6.53 -11.42
C MET A 372 21.44 -5.72 -12.67
N ALA A 373 20.48 -4.92 -13.19
CA ALA A 373 20.72 -4.05 -14.33
C ALA A 373 21.75 -2.97 -14.00
N SER A 374 21.73 -2.38 -12.80
CA SER A 374 22.71 -1.39 -12.36
C SER A 374 24.13 -1.99 -12.27
N ARG A 375 24.26 -3.21 -11.75
CA ARG A 375 25.56 -3.92 -11.69
C ARG A 375 26.11 -4.25 -13.08
N THR A 376 25.25 -4.67 -14.01
CA THR A 376 25.67 -5.08 -15.36
C THR A 376 25.98 -3.89 -16.26
N THR A 377 25.25 -2.79 -16.13
CA THR A 377 25.43 -1.58 -16.96
C THR A 377 26.37 -0.55 -16.33
N GLY A 378 26.67 -0.68 -15.03
CA GLY A 378 27.44 0.31 -14.28
C GLY A 378 26.72 1.65 -14.08
N SER A 379 25.39 1.72 -14.34
CA SER A 379 24.63 2.97 -14.34
C SER A 379 23.19 2.78 -13.85
N SER A 380 22.81 3.47 -12.78
CA SER A 380 21.43 3.53 -12.31
C SER A 380 20.48 4.12 -13.35
N ARG A 381 20.98 5.01 -14.21
CA ARG A 381 20.23 5.60 -15.32
C ARG A 381 19.79 4.54 -16.34
N SER A 382 20.67 3.62 -16.71
CA SER A 382 20.34 2.51 -17.59
C SER A 382 19.48 1.46 -16.87
N ALA A 383 19.71 1.27 -15.57
CA ALA A 383 18.98 0.31 -14.76
C ALA A 383 17.49 0.66 -14.61
N ILE A 384 17.11 1.96 -14.61
CA ILE A 384 15.72 2.36 -14.49
C ILE A 384 14.85 1.81 -15.64
N LEU A 385 15.44 1.61 -16.82
CA LEU A 385 14.73 1.03 -17.96
C LEU A 385 14.31 -0.43 -17.73
N SER A 386 14.95 -1.17 -16.82
CA SER A 386 14.53 -2.53 -16.49
C SER A 386 13.11 -2.56 -15.91
N VAL A 387 12.66 -1.46 -15.30
CA VAL A 387 11.32 -1.35 -14.73
C VAL A 387 10.23 -1.34 -15.81
N VAL A 388 10.54 -0.91 -17.04
CA VAL A 388 9.60 -0.94 -18.17
C VAL A 388 9.08 -2.36 -18.43
N VAL A 389 9.93 -3.37 -18.24
CA VAL A 389 9.58 -4.77 -18.45
C VAL A 389 8.36 -5.18 -17.62
N PHE A 390 8.27 -4.69 -16.37
CA PHE A 390 7.15 -4.98 -15.47
C PHE A 390 5.83 -4.37 -15.97
N PHE A 391 5.86 -3.16 -16.52
CA PHE A 391 4.66 -2.53 -17.06
C PHE A 391 4.20 -3.20 -18.36
N VAL A 392 5.14 -3.53 -19.24
CA VAL A 392 4.83 -4.21 -20.51
C VAL A 392 4.34 -5.64 -20.25
N ALA A 393 5.03 -6.41 -19.42
CA ALA A 393 4.63 -7.77 -19.06
C ALA A 393 3.29 -7.79 -18.32
N GLY A 394 3.08 -6.85 -17.38
CA GLY A 394 1.81 -6.68 -16.67
C GLY A 394 0.67 -6.32 -17.60
N ALA A 395 0.89 -5.40 -18.56
CA ALA A 395 -0.08 -5.05 -19.58
C ALA A 395 -0.41 -6.25 -20.49
N LEU A 396 0.62 -6.98 -20.94
CA LEU A 396 0.43 -8.18 -21.77
C LEU A 396 -0.41 -9.22 -21.00
N MET A 397 -0.10 -9.48 -19.74
CA MET A 397 -0.88 -10.42 -18.92
C MET A 397 -2.32 -9.93 -18.68
N LEU A 398 -2.51 -8.62 -18.46
CA LEU A 398 -3.84 -8.00 -18.32
C LEU A 398 -4.66 -8.14 -19.60
N SER A 399 -4.05 -8.16 -20.79
CA SER A 399 -4.77 -8.29 -22.06
C SER A 399 -5.59 -9.59 -22.14
N PHE A 400 -5.08 -10.69 -21.56
CA PHE A 400 -5.76 -11.99 -21.52
C PHE A 400 -6.91 -12.08 -20.50
N VAL A 401 -7.08 -11.10 -19.62
CA VAL A 401 -8.16 -11.08 -18.64
C VAL A 401 -9.50 -10.77 -19.33
N ASN A 402 -10.45 -11.68 -19.26
CA ASN A 402 -11.84 -11.42 -19.66
C ASN A 402 -12.64 -11.01 -18.43
N VAL A 403 -12.97 -9.71 -18.35
CA VAL A 403 -13.65 -9.12 -17.18
C VAL A 403 -15.04 -9.71 -17.00
N ARG A 404 -15.85 -9.82 -18.08
CA ARG A 404 -17.20 -10.37 -18.02
C ARG A 404 -17.21 -11.82 -17.52
N ALA A 405 -16.37 -12.67 -18.13
CA ALA A 405 -16.27 -14.06 -17.70
C ALA A 405 -15.79 -14.20 -16.24
N GLY A 406 -14.96 -13.27 -15.74
CA GLY A 406 -14.55 -13.23 -14.34
C GLY A 406 -15.69 -12.83 -13.40
N GLN A 407 -16.50 -11.85 -13.79
CA GLN A 407 -17.68 -11.40 -13.04
C GLN A 407 -18.78 -12.47 -13.00
N ASP A 408 -19.05 -13.13 -14.11
CA ASP A 408 -20.02 -14.24 -14.19
C ASP A 408 -19.61 -15.39 -13.26
N ALA A 409 -18.32 -15.74 -13.25
CA ALA A 409 -17.80 -16.77 -12.34
C ALA A 409 -17.90 -16.39 -10.85
N ALA A 410 -17.88 -15.11 -10.52
CA ALA A 410 -18.01 -14.63 -9.14
C ALA A 410 -19.47 -14.71 -8.63
N GLN A 411 -20.45 -14.67 -9.52
CA GLN A 411 -21.88 -14.73 -9.22
C GLN A 411 -22.44 -16.16 -9.20
N SER A 412 -21.77 -17.11 -9.88
CA SER A 412 -22.12 -18.53 -9.93
C SER A 412 -21.61 -19.30 -8.69
#